data_7c008c331c3d6eb089e553e4b46ed13f
#
_entry.id   7c008c331c3d6eb089e553e4b46ed13f
#
_cell.length_a   1.000
_cell.length_b   1.000
_cell.length_c   1.000
_cell.angle_alpha   90.00
_cell.angle_beta   90.00
_cell.angle_gamma   90.00
#
_symmetry.space_group_name_H-M   'P 1'
#
loop_
_entity.id
_entity.type
_entity.pdbx_description
1 polymer ?
#
loop_
_entity_poly.entity_id
_entity_poly.type
_entity_poly.pdbx_seq_one_letter_code
_entity_poly.pdbx_strand_id
1 'polypeptide(L)'
;AHEFRLPIIRVIEGSGGGGSVKTIETTGRANLPGRVGGTAGYHYAATNLGAVPVVALGLGSVAGLGAARLAASHYSVMTKNTSAMFVAGPPVVERIGQKLSKLELGGWEIQCKAGAVDHAAENEADAFACARRFLSYLPSSIHGLPPAAPCEDPPAPLEEALLKVIPRDIRRVYK
;
A
#
# COMPACT_ATOMS: atom_id res chain seq x y z
N ALA A 1 18.37 -0.59 -3.11
CA ALA A 1 17.47 -1.24 -4.08
C ALA A 1 17.69 -0.67 -5.48
N HIS A 2 17.60 0.65 -5.67
CA HIS A 2 17.73 1.27 -6.99
C HIS A 2 19.06 0.91 -7.70
N GLU A 3 20.16 1.01 -6.99
CA GLU A 3 21.52 0.71 -7.51
C GLU A 3 21.70 -0.77 -7.85
N PHE A 4 21.29 -1.66 -6.94
CA PHE A 4 21.44 -3.12 -7.11
C PHE A 4 20.26 -3.78 -7.83
N ARG A 5 19.25 -3.00 -8.21
CA ARG A 5 18.06 -3.50 -8.91
C ARG A 5 17.33 -4.64 -8.17
N LEU A 6 17.26 -4.54 -6.87
CA LEU A 6 16.61 -5.52 -5.99
C LEU A 6 15.18 -5.09 -5.62
N PRO A 7 14.26 -6.05 -5.43
CA PRO A 7 12.94 -5.78 -4.87
C PRO A 7 13.01 -5.05 -3.52
N ILE A 8 11.98 -4.26 -3.23
CA ILE A 8 11.84 -3.52 -1.97
C ILE A 8 10.63 -4.06 -1.21
N ILE A 9 10.81 -4.35 0.07
CA ILE A 9 9.69 -4.52 1.00
C ILE A 9 9.69 -3.30 1.93
N ARG A 10 8.58 -2.55 1.90
CA ARG A 10 8.32 -1.42 2.82
C ARG A 10 7.43 -1.89 3.94
N VAL A 11 7.91 -1.87 5.17
CA VAL A 11 7.08 -2.05 6.36
C VAL A 11 6.68 -0.66 6.84
N ILE A 12 5.39 -0.38 6.89
CA ILE A 12 4.87 0.96 7.10
C ILE A 12 3.95 0.96 8.32
N GLU A 13 4.31 1.79 9.28
CA GLU A 13 3.51 2.10 10.46
C GLU A 13 3.74 3.56 10.86
N GLY A 14 2.68 4.23 11.34
CA GLY A 14 2.76 5.57 11.87
C GLY A 14 2.32 6.68 10.91
N SER A 15 2.45 7.90 11.37
CA SER A 15 2.02 9.10 10.64
C SER A 15 3.05 9.55 9.60
N GLY A 16 2.56 10.07 8.51
CA GLY A 16 3.39 10.47 7.36
C GLY A 16 4.03 11.83 7.44
N GLY A 17 4.63 12.26 8.52
CA GLY A 17 5.50 13.44 8.55
C GLY A 17 4.83 14.80 8.77
N GLY A 18 3.54 14.86 9.05
CA GLY A 18 2.92 16.01 9.71
C GLY A 18 3.18 15.88 11.21
N GLY A 19 3.70 16.90 11.87
CA GLY A 19 3.94 16.83 13.30
C GLY A 19 2.66 16.50 14.07
N SER A 20 2.78 15.74 15.14
CA SER A 20 1.69 15.59 16.10
C SER A 20 1.24 16.98 16.55
N VAL A 21 -0.06 17.23 16.55
CA VAL A 21 -0.65 18.47 17.08
C VAL A 21 -0.11 18.75 18.50
N LYS A 22 -0.03 17.70 19.33
CA LYS A 22 0.56 17.79 20.67
C LYS A 22 2.02 18.25 20.65
N THR A 23 2.81 17.78 19.69
CA THR A 23 4.22 18.22 19.54
C THR A 23 4.28 19.67 19.11
N ILE A 24 3.40 20.11 18.21
CA ILE A 24 3.32 21.52 17.80
C ILE A 24 2.93 22.42 18.98
N GLU A 25 1.94 22.02 19.75
CA GLU A 25 1.48 22.75 20.94
C GLU A 25 2.57 22.86 22.02
N THR A 26 3.36 21.79 22.23
CA THR A 26 4.39 21.76 23.27
C THR A 26 5.71 22.38 22.85
N THR A 27 6.09 22.28 21.58
CA THR A 27 7.40 22.74 21.09
C THR A 27 7.35 23.99 20.21
N GLY A 28 6.15 24.44 19.84
CA GLY A 28 5.94 25.56 18.91
C GLY A 28 6.41 25.27 17.48
N ARG A 29 6.78 24.03 17.17
CA ARG A 29 7.28 23.63 15.85
C ARG A 29 6.65 22.33 15.39
N ALA A 30 6.36 22.26 14.10
CA ALA A 30 6.06 20.99 13.46
C ALA A 30 7.33 20.12 13.42
N ASN A 31 7.24 18.89 13.91
CA ASN A 31 8.33 17.92 13.78
C ASN A 31 8.33 17.36 12.36
N LEU A 32 8.73 18.19 11.40
CA LEU A 32 8.91 17.76 10.03
C LEU A 32 10.28 17.10 9.90
N PRO A 33 10.38 16.00 9.09
CA PRO A 33 11.69 15.45 8.73
C PRO A 33 12.57 16.58 8.20
N GLY A 34 13.74 16.74 8.78
CA GLY A 34 14.64 17.82 8.42
C GLY A 34 14.98 17.84 6.93
N ARG A 35 15.43 18.98 6.45
CA ARG A 35 15.83 19.23 5.06
C ARG A 35 16.91 18.29 4.52
N VAL A 36 17.62 17.59 5.39
CA VAL A 36 18.67 16.64 5.04
C VAL A 36 18.01 15.40 4.45
N GLY A 37 17.93 15.35 3.14
CA GLY A 37 17.38 14.21 2.38
C GLY A 37 15.89 14.29 2.01
N GLY A 38 15.18 15.37 2.36
CA GLY A 38 13.72 15.46 2.16
C GLY A 38 13.26 15.23 0.71
N THR A 39 13.84 15.92 -0.25
CA THR A 39 13.51 15.76 -1.68
C THR A 39 14.11 14.51 -2.28
N ALA A 40 15.33 14.14 -1.92
CA ALA A 40 16.00 12.96 -2.44
C ALA A 40 15.25 11.66 -2.08
N GLY A 41 14.75 11.54 -0.84
CA GLY A 41 14.00 10.36 -0.40
C GLY A 41 12.69 10.15 -1.16
N TYR A 42 11.98 11.21 -1.52
CA TYR A 42 10.76 11.14 -2.32
C TYR A 42 11.06 10.78 -3.78
N HIS A 43 12.09 11.37 -4.35
CA HIS A 43 12.52 11.07 -5.70
C HIS A 43 12.82 9.57 -5.85
N TYR A 44 13.61 8.99 -4.95
CA TYR A 44 13.89 7.55 -4.98
C TYR A 44 12.65 6.68 -4.70
N ALA A 45 11.71 7.15 -3.89
CA ALA A 45 10.47 6.43 -3.67
C ALA A 45 9.64 6.31 -4.95
N ALA A 46 9.60 7.38 -5.76
CA ALA A 46 8.91 7.40 -7.04
C ALA A 46 9.68 6.63 -8.13
N THR A 47 11.00 6.88 -8.28
CA THR A 47 11.81 6.23 -9.31
C THR A 47 11.92 4.72 -9.12
N ASN A 48 11.89 4.24 -7.89
CA ASN A 48 11.90 2.80 -7.61
C ASN A 48 10.63 2.08 -8.10
N LEU A 49 9.48 2.76 -8.16
CA LEU A 49 8.26 2.18 -8.72
C LEU A 49 8.40 1.84 -10.20
N GLY A 50 9.19 2.60 -10.95
CA GLY A 50 9.48 2.31 -12.35
C GLY A 50 10.70 1.40 -12.59
N ALA A 51 11.40 1.01 -11.53
CA ALA A 51 12.70 0.34 -11.68
C ALA A 51 12.78 -1.04 -11.03
N VAL A 52 12.06 -1.28 -9.94
CA VAL A 52 12.12 -2.54 -9.18
C VAL A 52 10.75 -2.86 -8.56
N PRO A 53 10.45 -4.14 -8.29
CA PRO A 53 9.25 -4.52 -7.55
C PRO A 53 9.23 -3.86 -6.15
N VAL A 54 8.11 -3.29 -5.79
CA VAL A 54 7.89 -2.66 -4.48
C VAL A 54 6.68 -3.29 -3.83
N VAL A 55 6.88 -3.96 -2.69
CA VAL A 55 5.84 -4.49 -1.83
C VAL A 55 5.69 -3.58 -0.62
N ALA A 56 4.48 -3.28 -0.20
CA ALA A 56 4.22 -2.47 0.97
C ALA A 56 3.30 -3.18 1.97
N LEU A 57 3.72 -3.23 3.23
CA LEU A 57 2.99 -3.86 4.32
C LEU A 57 2.56 -2.78 5.33
N GLY A 58 1.27 -2.53 5.43
CA GLY A 58 0.69 -1.70 6.47
C GLY A 58 0.34 -2.56 7.68
N LEU A 59 1.14 -2.49 8.75
CA LEU A 59 0.99 -3.35 9.92
C LEU A 59 0.24 -2.67 11.07
N GLY A 60 0.24 -1.34 11.08
CA GLY A 60 -0.47 -0.53 12.07
C GLY A 60 -1.24 0.63 11.45
N SER A 61 -1.42 1.70 12.19
CA SER A 61 -2.05 2.92 11.66
C SER A 61 -1.12 3.64 10.70
N VAL A 62 -1.55 3.85 9.48
CA VAL A 62 -0.79 4.45 8.39
C VAL A 62 -1.50 5.72 7.93
N ALA A 63 -0.87 6.88 8.10
CA ALA A 63 -1.49 8.17 7.78
C ALA A 63 -0.66 9.02 6.82
N GLY A 64 -1.32 9.88 6.07
CA GLY A 64 -0.70 10.88 5.21
C GLY A 64 0.27 10.28 4.20
N LEU A 65 1.54 10.69 4.26
CA LEU A 65 2.57 10.18 3.34
C LEU A 65 2.81 8.69 3.46
N GLY A 66 2.67 8.10 4.67
CA GLY A 66 2.73 6.66 4.87
C GLY A 66 1.64 5.97 4.05
N ALA A 67 0.40 6.48 4.08
CA ALA A 67 -0.71 5.98 3.28
C ALA A 67 -0.41 6.08 1.77
N ALA A 68 0.13 7.20 1.31
CA ALA A 68 0.54 7.35 -0.08
C ALA A 68 1.61 6.31 -0.49
N ARG A 69 2.56 6.00 0.39
CA ARG A 69 3.60 4.99 0.14
C ARG A 69 3.06 3.56 0.20
N LEU A 70 2.01 3.30 0.98
CA LEU A 70 1.35 2.00 1.01
C LEU A 70 0.59 1.77 -0.30
N ALA A 71 -0.23 2.74 -0.72
CA ALA A 71 -0.98 2.68 -1.96
C ALA A 71 -0.06 2.70 -3.21
N ALA A 72 1.04 3.48 -3.17
CA ALA A 72 2.02 3.55 -4.25
C ALA A 72 3.03 2.40 -4.16
N SER A 73 2.58 1.19 -4.42
CA SER A 73 3.38 -0.04 -4.47
C SER A 73 2.83 -0.97 -5.56
N HIS A 74 3.59 -2.00 -5.93
CA HIS A 74 3.13 -3.01 -6.89
C HIS A 74 2.30 -4.11 -6.23
N TYR A 75 2.46 -4.27 -4.92
CA TYR A 75 1.63 -5.14 -4.10
C TYR A 75 1.57 -4.60 -2.69
N SER A 76 0.37 -4.39 -2.20
CA SER A 76 0.09 -3.81 -0.89
C SER A 76 -0.73 -4.75 -0.02
N VAL A 77 -0.36 -4.84 1.26
CA VAL A 77 -1.01 -5.71 2.24
C VAL A 77 -1.31 -4.92 3.50
N MET A 78 -2.50 -5.07 4.05
CA MET A 78 -2.88 -4.56 5.37
C MET A 78 -3.23 -5.70 6.31
N THR A 79 -2.87 -5.59 7.59
CA THR A 79 -3.36 -6.50 8.63
C THR A 79 -4.78 -6.13 9.07
N LYS A 80 -5.67 -7.12 9.22
CA LYS A 80 -7.11 -6.88 9.45
C LYS A 80 -7.41 -6.12 10.72
N ASN A 81 -6.80 -6.48 11.84
CA ASN A 81 -7.20 -5.98 13.16
C ASN A 81 -6.33 -4.83 13.68
N THR A 82 -5.16 -4.61 13.12
CA THR A 82 -4.19 -3.64 13.62
C THR A 82 -3.97 -2.48 12.66
N SER A 83 -4.17 -2.69 11.36
CA SER A 83 -3.89 -1.68 10.34
C SER A 83 -5.12 -0.86 9.99
N ALA A 84 -4.87 0.43 9.79
CA ALA A 84 -5.84 1.35 9.18
C ALA A 84 -5.09 2.39 8.35
N MET A 85 -5.57 2.67 7.14
CA MET A 85 -4.95 3.62 6.21
C MET A 85 -5.89 4.79 5.95
N PHE A 86 -5.40 6.02 6.15
CA PHE A 86 -6.17 7.23 5.93
C PHE A 86 -5.26 8.44 5.65
N VAL A 87 -5.80 9.46 5.00
CA VAL A 87 -5.10 10.74 4.81
C VAL A 87 -4.97 11.47 6.14
N ALA A 88 -6.07 11.55 6.89
CA ALA A 88 -6.14 12.18 8.21
C ALA A 88 -6.88 11.25 9.17
N GLY A 89 -6.38 11.14 10.41
CA GLY A 89 -6.92 10.22 11.41
C GLY A 89 -8.22 10.70 12.04
N PRO A 90 -8.87 9.84 12.87
CA PRO A 90 -10.15 10.12 13.53
C PRO A 90 -10.26 11.49 14.21
N PRO A 91 -9.24 12.01 14.94
CA PRO A 91 -9.37 13.32 15.59
C PRO A 91 -9.55 14.49 14.62
N VAL A 92 -9.08 14.36 13.39
CA VAL A 92 -9.27 15.39 12.35
C VAL A 92 -10.67 15.28 11.75
N VAL A 93 -11.11 14.07 11.50
CA VAL A 93 -12.44 13.77 10.95
C VAL A 93 -13.55 14.15 11.94
N GLU A 94 -13.31 13.99 13.23
CA GLU A 94 -14.25 14.40 14.29
C GLU A 94 -14.52 15.92 14.26
N ARG A 95 -13.52 16.73 13.90
CA ARG A 95 -13.69 18.19 13.79
C ARG A 95 -14.62 18.63 12.67
N ILE A 96 -14.86 17.78 11.69
CA ILE A 96 -15.84 18.00 10.62
C ILE A 96 -17.17 17.29 10.86
N GLY A 97 -17.40 16.85 12.09
CA GLY A 97 -18.67 16.31 12.54
C GLY A 97 -18.87 14.80 12.39
N GLN A 98 -17.82 14.06 12.03
CA GLN A 98 -17.90 12.60 11.89
C GLN A 98 -17.09 11.88 12.97
N LYS A 99 -17.74 11.11 13.80
CA LYS A 99 -17.09 10.31 14.85
C LYS A 99 -16.93 8.87 14.37
N LEU A 100 -15.74 8.53 13.93
CA LEU A 100 -15.39 7.22 13.39
C LEU A 100 -14.18 6.66 14.13
N SER A 101 -14.18 5.35 14.36
CA SER A 101 -12.98 4.63 14.78
C SER A 101 -11.96 4.55 13.62
N LYS A 102 -10.74 4.13 13.91
CA LYS A 102 -9.70 3.95 12.86
C LYS A 102 -10.12 2.93 11.80
N LEU A 103 -10.75 1.83 12.22
CA LEU A 103 -11.17 0.77 11.29
C LEU A 103 -12.37 1.20 10.45
N GLU A 104 -13.33 1.92 11.04
CA GLU A 104 -14.45 2.48 10.29
C GLU A 104 -14.04 3.59 9.33
N LEU A 105 -12.93 4.29 9.60
CA LEU A 105 -12.42 5.34 8.73
C LEU A 105 -11.56 4.79 7.58
N GLY A 106 -10.72 3.79 7.84
CA GLY A 106 -9.75 3.34 6.87
C GLY A 106 -9.25 1.91 7.09
N GLY A 107 -10.06 1.02 7.65
CA GLY A 107 -9.75 -0.38 7.82
C GLY A 107 -9.67 -1.14 6.49
N TRP A 108 -9.21 -2.37 6.55
CA TRP A 108 -8.98 -3.23 5.39
C TRP A 108 -10.23 -3.42 4.51
N GLU A 109 -11.43 -3.53 5.11
CA GLU A 109 -12.69 -3.70 4.37
C GLU A 109 -12.96 -2.53 3.41
N ILE A 110 -12.64 -1.31 3.86
CA ILE A 110 -12.79 -0.10 3.05
C ILE A 110 -11.71 -0.05 1.99
N GLN A 111 -10.45 -0.25 2.38
CA GLN A 111 -9.30 -0.03 1.50
C GLN A 111 -9.17 -1.10 0.42
N CYS A 112 -9.43 -2.37 0.75
CA CYS A 112 -9.43 -3.45 -0.24
C CYS A 112 -10.63 -3.34 -1.18
N LYS A 113 -11.82 -2.98 -0.66
CA LYS A 113 -13.00 -2.76 -1.50
C LYS A 113 -12.84 -1.60 -2.46
N ALA A 114 -12.14 -0.55 -2.04
CA ALA A 114 -11.81 0.60 -2.88
C ALA A 114 -10.68 0.33 -3.88
N GLY A 115 -10.00 -0.82 -3.78
CA GLY A 115 -8.83 -1.13 -4.61
C GLY A 115 -7.58 -0.32 -4.26
N ALA A 116 -7.54 0.31 -3.09
CA ALA A 116 -6.38 1.06 -2.62
C ALA A 116 -5.32 0.17 -1.97
N VAL A 117 -5.72 -1.03 -1.54
CA VAL A 117 -4.86 -2.08 -1.00
C VAL A 117 -5.26 -3.41 -1.63
N ASP A 118 -4.28 -4.20 -2.04
CA ASP A 118 -4.50 -5.43 -2.80
C ASP A 118 -4.94 -6.60 -1.92
N HIS A 119 -4.44 -6.69 -0.69
CA HIS A 119 -4.68 -7.85 0.17
C HIS A 119 -4.85 -7.51 1.65
N ALA A 120 -5.74 -8.25 2.32
CA ALA A 120 -5.94 -8.20 3.76
C ALA A 120 -5.40 -9.46 4.43
N ALA A 121 -4.35 -9.31 5.21
CA ALA A 121 -3.72 -10.39 5.97
C ALA A 121 -4.32 -10.53 7.37
N GLU A 122 -4.38 -11.75 7.88
CA GLU A 122 -4.94 -12.02 9.22
C GLU A 122 -4.09 -11.41 10.34
N ASN A 123 -2.77 -11.40 10.17
CA ASN A 123 -1.79 -10.89 11.11
C ASN A 123 -0.47 -10.54 10.40
N GLU A 124 0.53 -10.08 11.15
CA GLU A 124 1.83 -9.71 10.61
C GLU A 124 2.55 -10.89 9.94
N ALA A 125 2.50 -12.08 10.52
CA ALA A 125 3.13 -13.27 9.96
C ALA A 125 2.54 -13.62 8.59
N ASP A 126 1.21 -13.51 8.45
CA ASP A 126 0.50 -13.70 7.19
C ASP A 126 0.84 -12.59 6.19
N ALA A 127 0.95 -11.33 6.63
CA ALA A 127 1.39 -10.23 5.76
C ALA A 127 2.79 -10.47 5.18
N PHE A 128 3.73 -10.96 5.97
CA PHE A 128 5.06 -11.35 5.48
C PHE A 128 5.01 -12.58 4.57
N ALA A 129 4.12 -13.54 4.84
CA ALA A 129 3.90 -14.68 3.95
C ALA A 129 3.35 -14.24 2.58
N CYS A 130 2.41 -13.30 2.55
CA CYS A 130 1.90 -12.68 1.33
C CYS A 130 3.01 -11.99 0.53
N ALA A 131 3.87 -11.21 1.20
CA ALA A 131 5.01 -10.56 0.56
C ALA A 131 5.97 -11.58 -0.07
N ARG A 132 6.32 -12.64 0.66
CA ARG A 132 7.18 -13.71 0.14
C ARG A 132 6.55 -14.41 -1.06
N ARG A 133 5.24 -14.70 -1.00
CA ARG A 133 4.50 -15.32 -2.10
C ARG A 133 4.53 -14.43 -3.34
N PHE A 134 4.24 -13.14 -3.21
CA PHE A 134 4.31 -12.23 -4.34
C PHE A 134 5.72 -12.19 -4.95
N LEU A 135 6.75 -12.07 -4.13
CA LEU A 135 8.13 -12.04 -4.60
C LEU A 135 8.61 -13.37 -5.19
N SER A 136 8.03 -14.51 -4.81
CA SER A 136 8.38 -15.81 -5.39
C SER A 136 8.03 -15.96 -6.86
N TYR A 137 7.13 -15.15 -7.38
CA TYR A 137 6.80 -15.09 -8.81
C TYR A 137 7.79 -14.27 -9.63
N LEU A 138 8.69 -13.57 -8.98
CA LEU A 138 9.62 -12.62 -9.59
C LEU A 138 11.06 -13.11 -9.43
N PRO A 139 11.97 -12.70 -10.34
CA PRO A 139 13.39 -13.00 -10.17
C PRO A 139 14.00 -12.21 -9.00
N SER A 140 15.15 -12.65 -8.51
CA SER A 140 15.87 -11.99 -7.41
C SER A 140 16.32 -10.55 -7.76
N SER A 141 16.44 -10.25 -9.05
CA SER A 141 16.71 -8.90 -9.54
C SER A 141 16.09 -8.74 -10.93
N ILE A 142 15.96 -7.49 -11.40
CA ILE A 142 15.41 -7.22 -12.75
C ILE A 142 16.26 -7.78 -13.90
N HIS A 143 17.46 -8.25 -13.61
CA HIS A 143 18.36 -8.84 -14.62
C HIS A 143 18.11 -10.34 -14.81
N GLY A 144 17.28 -10.97 -13.97
CA GLY A 144 16.89 -12.37 -14.08
C GLY A 144 15.56 -12.55 -14.82
N LEU A 145 15.30 -13.77 -15.26
CA LEU A 145 13.97 -14.16 -15.74
C LEU A 145 13.11 -14.64 -14.56
N PRO A 146 11.78 -14.45 -14.62
CA PRO A 146 10.88 -15.05 -13.66
C PRO A 146 11.04 -16.57 -13.59
N PRO A 147 10.83 -17.19 -12.42
CA PRO A 147 10.86 -18.65 -12.31
C PRO A 147 9.74 -19.25 -13.18
N ALA A 148 10.10 -20.25 -13.98
CA ALA A 148 9.14 -21.00 -14.78
C ALA A 148 8.52 -22.12 -13.93
N ALA A 149 7.21 -22.32 -14.07
CA ALA A 149 6.51 -23.46 -13.50
C ALA A 149 5.72 -24.19 -14.61
N PRO A 150 5.50 -25.51 -14.48
CA PRO A 150 4.57 -26.23 -15.37
C PRO A 150 3.20 -25.55 -15.32
N CYS A 151 2.59 -25.35 -16.49
CA CYS A 151 1.26 -24.81 -16.60
C CYS A 151 0.35 -25.89 -17.22
N GLU A 152 -0.68 -26.29 -16.49
CA GLU A 152 -1.69 -27.24 -16.95
C GLU A 152 -2.95 -26.55 -17.48
N ASP A 153 -2.98 -25.22 -17.44
CA ASP A 153 -4.09 -24.43 -17.93
C ASP A 153 -4.27 -24.60 -19.44
N PRO A 154 -5.49 -24.67 -19.94
CA PRO A 154 -5.74 -24.73 -21.36
C PRO A 154 -5.21 -23.47 -22.06
N PRO A 155 -4.70 -23.58 -23.30
CA PRO A 155 -4.06 -22.46 -24.01
C PRO A 155 -4.96 -21.24 -24.24
N ALA A 156 -6.26 -21.40 -24.16
CA ALA A 156 -7.25 -20.34 -24.29
C ALA A 156 -8.47 -20.63 -23.41
N PRO A 157 -8.42 -20.33 -22.10
CA PRO A 157 -9.60 -20.42 -21.26
C PRO A 157 -10.57 -19.30 -21.63
N LEU A 158 -11.49 -19.59 -22.53
CA LEU A 158 -12.60 -18.71 -22.87
C LEU A 158 -13.74 -18.94 -21.88
N GLU A 159 -13.63 -18.36 -20.71
CA GLU A 159 -14.76 -18.25 -19.80
C GLU A 159 -15.68 -17.13 -20.29
N GLU A 160 -16.87 -17.49 -20.72
CA GLU A 160 -17.89 -16.52 -21.17
C GLU A 160 -18.23 -15.48 -20.09
N ALA A 161 -18.00 -15.81 -18.81
CA ALA A 161 -18.12 -14.90 -17.69
C ALA A 161 -17.17 -13.69 -17.79
N LEU A 162 -15.96 -13.87 -18.31
CA LEU A 162 -14.98 -12.79 -18.48
C LEU A 162 -15.47 -11.69 -19.43
N LEU A 163 -16.28 -12.03 -20.42
CA LEU A 163 -16.89 -11.08 -21.34
C LEU A 163 -17.89 -10.12 -20.67
N LYS A 164 -18.36 -10.49 -19.48
CA LYS A 164 -19.35 -9.74 -18.69
C LYS A 164 -18.74 -8.97 -17.53
N VAL A 165 -17.46 -9.16 -17.24
CA VAL A 165 -16.76 -8.51 -16.12
C VAL A 165 -16.71 -6.99 -16.31
N ILE A 166 -16.37 -6.54 -17.50
CA ILE A 166 -16.35 -5.11 -17.83
C ILE A 166 -17.72 -4.72 -18.40
N PRO A 167 -18.41 -3.74 -17.80
CA PRO A 167 -19.68 -3.26 -18.33
C PRO A 167 -19.53 -2.71 -19.75
N ARG A 168 -20.40 -3.12 -20.67
CA ARG A 168 -20.43 -2.54 -22.04
C ARG A 168 -21.00 -1.12 -22.08
N ASP A 169 -21.80 -0.76 -21.08
CA ASP A 169 -22.31 0.60 -20.93
C ASP A 169 -21.20 1.49 -20.34
N ILE A 170 -20.71 2.44 -21.15
CA ILE A 170 -19.67 3.38 -20.77
C ILE A 170 -20.04 4.32 -19.61
N ARG A 171 -21.33 4.43 -19.29
CA ARG A 171 -21.82 5.23 -18.15
C ARG A 171 -21.85 4.44 -16.85
N ARG A 172 -21.70 3.12 -16.92
CA ARG A 172 -21.68 2.26 -15.73
C ARG A 172 -20.28 2.21 -15.15
N VAL A 173 -20.17 2.60 -13.88
CA VAL A 173 -18.89 2.50 -13.13
C VAL A 173 -18.50 1.03 -13.00
N TYR A 174 -17.28 0.71 -13.40
CA TYR A 174 -16.64 -0.57 -13.10
C TYR A 174 -16.11 -0.55 -11.67
N LYS A 175 -16.46 -1.58 -10.87
CA LYS A 175 -16.01 -1.76 -9.49
C LYS A 175 -15.36 -3.11 -9.34
#